data_4c5eb3913538f1a4624276dd9806589a
#
_entry.id   4c5eb3913538f1a4624276dd9806589a
#
_cell.length_a   1.000
_cell.length_b   1.000
_cell.length_c   1.000
_cell.angle_alpha   90.00
_cell.angle_beta   90.00
_cell.angle_gamma   90.00
#
_symmetry.space_group_name_H-M   'P 1'
#
loop_
_entity.id
_entity.type
_entity.pdbx_description
1 polymer ?
#
loop_
_entity_poly.entity_id
_entity_poly.type
_entity_poly.pdbx_seq_one_letter_code
_entity_poly.pdbx_strand_id
1 'polypeptide(L)'
;MAGWANERELPLHAHVSEQPAENFACQTAYGRTPTELLGEAGALSERFTAIHATHPTDADRIKLGEAGATVCLCPTTERNLADGIGPAAALREAGARLAVGSDSQAVIDIFEEARAIELDERLDRLERGNQDAATLLEAAARDGHRAIGWPEAGAIERGRLADFVNLSGDGVRLAGIAPKTAAASLVFAATSADVANVVVGGEFVVRDGRHLRMDVAAELRRSIEDLSDYRDGIGR
;
A
#
# COMPACT_ATOMS: atom_id res chain seq x y z
N MET A 1 7.77 -22.28 -3.57
CA MET A 1 8.19 -20.86 -3.55
C MET A 1 8.56 -20.38 -2.14
N ALA A 2 7.75 -20.63 -1.11
CA ALA A 2 8.05 -20.17 0.26
C ALA A 2 9.45 -20.59 0.75
N GLY A 3 9.80 -21.89 0.67
CA GLY A 3 11.12 -22.37 1.06
C GLY A 3 12.27 -21.68 0.31
N TRP A 4 12.12 -21.45 -1.00
CA TRP A 4 13.13 -20.77 -1.81
C TRP A 4 13.34 -19.30 -1.38
N ALA A 5 12.26 -18.58 -1.08
CA ALA A 5 12.33 -17.20 -0.60
C ALA A 5 12.93 -17.14 0.82
N ASN A 6 12.51 -18.06 1.71
CA ASN A 6 13.01 -18.11 3.07
C ASN A 6 14.51 -18.42 3.13
N GLU A 7 15.01 -19.38 2.34
CA GLU A 7 16.45 -19.70 2.25
C GLU A 7 17.31 -18.53 1.80
N ARG A 8 16.73 -17.57 1.08
CA ARG A 8 17.42 -16.37 0.54
C ARG A 8 17.08 -15.09 1.27
N GLU A 9 16.29 -15.21 2.33
CA GLU A 9 15.81 -14.07 3.12
C GLU A 9 15.09 -12.99 2.30
N LEU A 10 14.40 -13.41 1.22
CA LEU A 10 13.71 -12.50 0.30
C LEU A 10 12.29 -12.20 0.79
N PRO A 11 11.76 -11.00 0.51
CA PRO A 11 10.34 -10.70 0.66
C PRO A 11 9.50 -11.65 -0.18
N LEU A 12 8.35 -12.06 0.37
CA LEU A 12 7.37 -12.89 -0.32
C LEU A 12 6.01 -12.21 -0.24
N HIS A 13 5.41 -11.93 -1.39
CA HIS A 13 4.11 -11.29 -1.47
C HIS A 13 3.10 -12.21 -2.13
N ALA A 14 1.86 -12.17 -1.66
CA ALA A 14 0.75 -12.88 -2.28
C ALA A 14 -0.56 -12.14 -2.03
N HIS A 15 -1.47 -12.13 -3.03
CA HIS A 15 -2.86 -11.75 -2.83
C HIS A 15 -3.52 -12.79 -1.93
N VAL A 16 -4.28 -12.34 -0.95
CA VAL A 16 -4.87 -13.21 0.08
C VAL A 16 -6.25 -12.68 0.47
N SER A 17 -7.26 -13.52 0.31
CA SER A 17 -8.61 -13.21 0.78
C SER A 17 -9.13 -11.85 0.29
N GLU A 18 -8.84 -11.51 -0.96
CA GLU A 18 -9.26 -10.26 -1.58
C GLU A 18 -10.78 -10.20 -1.71
N GLN A 19 -11.36 -11.29 -2.22
CA GLN A 19 -12.81 -11.40 -2.44
C GLN A 19 -13.41 -12.61 -1.70
N PRO A 20 -14.68 -12.53 -1.28
CA PRO A 20 -15.38 -13.65 -0.64
C PRO A 20 -15.36 -14.93 -1.48
N ALA A 21 -15.41 -14.81 -2.81
CA ALA A 21 -15.36 -15.94 -3.74
C ALA A 21 -14.06 -16.75 -3.64
N GLU A 22 -12.92 -16.09 -3.41
CA GLU A 22 -11.62 -16.75 -3.18
C GLU A 22 -11.69 -17.62 -1.92
N ASN A 23 -12.14 -17.04 -0.80
CA ASN A 23 -12.29 -17.77 0.46
C ASN A 23 -13.21 -18.98 0.31
N PHE A 24 -14.35 -18.79 -0.36
CA PHE A 24 -15.30 -19.88 -0.61
C PHE A 24 -14.68 -21.00 -1.46
N ALA A 25 -13.99 -20.66 -2.55
CA ALA A 25 -13.33 -21.64 -3.41
C ALA A 25 -12.23 -22.41 -2.66
N CYS A 26 -11.41 -21.69 -1.89
CA CYS A 26 -10.35 -22.27 -1.09
C CYS A 26 -10.90 -23.21 0.00
N GLN A 27 -11.91 -22.77 0.73
CA GLN A 27 -12.57 -23.59 1.75
C GLN A 27 -13.23 -24.83 1.14
N THR A 28 -13.84 -24.70 -0.04
CA THR A 28 -14.48 -25.84 -0.72
C THR A 28 -13.45 -26.86 -1.20
N ALA A 29 -12.34 -26.40 -1.76
CA ALA A 29 -11.33 -27.27 -2.34
C ALA A 29 -10.42 -27.95 -1.28
N TYR A 30 -10.11 -27.22 -0.20
CA TYR A 30 -9.06 -27.61 0.75
C TYR A 30 -9.53 -27.70 2.20
N GLY A 31 -10.73 -27.22 2.53
CA GLY A 31 -11.21 -27.12 3.92
C GLY A 31 -10.40 -26.14 4.76
N ARG A 32 -9.79 -25.14 4.15
CA ARG A 32 -8.88 -24.14 4.73
C ARG A 32 -9.16 -22.77 4.18
N THR A 33 -8.77 -21.73 4.93
CA THR A 33 -8.69 -20.37 4.39
C THR A 33 -7.43 -20.20 3.54
N PRO A 34 -7.36 -19.19 2.65
CA PRO A 34 -6.13 -18.85 1.91
C PRO A 34 -4.94 -18.62 2.84
N THR A 35 -5.12 -17.89 3.94
CA THR A 35 -4.08 -17.64 4.96
C THR A 35 -3.59 -18.93 5.62
N GLU A 36 -4.51 -19.85 5.95
CA GLU A 36 -4.13 -21.15 6.52
C GLU A 36 -3.27 -21.97 5.57
N LEU A 37 -3.64 -22.04 4.28
CA LEU A 37 -2.84 -22.76 3.28
C LEU A 37 -1.45 -22.17 3.12
N LEU A 38 -1.33 -20.83 3.11
CA LEU A 38 -0.05 -20.16 3.04
C LEU A 38 0.80 -20.43 4.29
N GLY A 39 0.17 -20.47 5.47
CA GLY A 39 0.83 -20.82 6.72
C GLY A 39 1.35 -22.28 6.71
N GLU A 40 0.52 -23.25 6.29
CA GLU A 40 0.91 -24.66 6.14
C GLU A 40 2.04 -24.84 5.12
N ALA A 41 2.08 -23.98 4.08
CA ALA A 41 3.16 -23.96 3.08
C ALA A 41 4.44 -23.26 3.57
N GLY A 42 4.47 -22.74 4.82
CA GLY A 42 5.61 -22.04 5.40
C GLY A 42 5.87 -20.64 4.82
N ALA A 43 4.84 -19.99 4.25
CA ALA A 43 4.97 -18.67 3.66
C ALA A 43 4.95 -17.55 4.72
N LEU A 44 4.18 -17.71 5.81
CA LEU A 44 3.99 -16.68 6.81
C LEU A 44 5.28 -16.42 7.62
N SER A 45 5.74 -15.18 7.59
CA SER A 45 6.92 -14.72 8.31
C SER A 45 6.90 -13.18 8.38
N GLU A 46 7.85 -12.57 9.08
CA GLU A 46 8.02 -11.11 9.10
C GLU A 46 8.38 -10.50 7.73
N ARG A 47 8.78 -11.33 6.75
CA ARG A 47 9.06 -10.96 5.35
C ARG A 47 7.89 -11.27 4.41
N PHE A 48 6.80 -11.83 4.93
CA PHE A 48 5.60 -12.07 4.15
C PHE A 48 4.72 -10.83 4.12
N THR A 49 4.20 -10.52 2.93
CA THR A 49 3.19 -9.48 2.74
C THR A 49 1.93 -10.10 2.16
N ALA A 50 0.85 -10.05 2.92
CA ALA A 50 -0.50 -10.35 2.45
C ALA A 50 -1.04 -9.11 1.74
N ILE A 51 -1.30 -9.20 0.43
CA ILE A 51 -1.93 -8.12 -0.32
C ILE A 51 -3.45 -8.23 -0.12
N HIS A 52 -4.10 -7.11 0.11
CA HIS A 52 -5.50 -6.92 0.47
C HIS A 52 -5.85 -7.45 1.86
N ALA A 53 -5.97 -8.76 2.03
CA ALA A 53 -6.52 -9.38 3.24
C ALA A 53 -7.84 -8.69 3.66
N THR A 54 -8.74 -8.50 2.68
CA THR A 54 -10.02 -7.79 2.85
C THR A 54 -10.99 -8.62 3.68
N HIS A 55 -10.98 -9.95 3.49
CA HIS A 55 -11.89 -10.88 4.15
C HIS A 55 -11.20 -11.95 5.00
N PRO A 56 -10.19 -11.61 5.82
CA PRO A 56 -9.56 -12.59 6.71
C PRO A 56 -10.49 -12.95 7.86
N THR A 57 -10.49 -14.21 8.27
CA THR A 57 -11.16 -14.61 9.52
C THR A 57 -10.41 -14.08 10.74
N ASP A 58 -11.01 -14.15 11.93
CA ASP A 58 -10.34 -13.79 13.19
C ASP A 58 -9.06 -14.61 13.39
N ALA A 59 -9.12 -15.91 13.08
CA ALA A 59 -7.98 -16.81 13.15
C ALA A 59 -6.87 -16.44 12.15
N ASP A 60 -7.24 -15.97 10.96
CA ASP A 60 -6.28 -15.50 9.94
C ASP A 60 -5.58 -14.22 10.39
N ARG A 61 -6.31 -13.27 10.97
CA ARG A 61 -5.72 -12.05 11.53
C ARG A 61 -4.68 -12.35 12.61
N ILE A 62 -5.01 -13.28 13.52
CA ILE A 62 -4.09 -13.72 14.57
C ILE A 62 -2.82 -14.34 13.94
N LYS A 63 -2.96 -15.25 12.96
CA LYS A 63 -1.82 -15.89 12.29
C LYS A 63 -0.92 -14.88 11.57
N LEU A 64 -1.51 -13.90 10.87
CA LEU A 64 -0.75 -12.82 10.21
C LEU A 64 0.00 -11.97 11.24
N GLY A 65 -0.66 -11.64 12.36
CA GLY A 65 -0.06 -10.87 13.45
C GLY A 65 1.07 -11.60 14.15
N GLU A 66 0.86 -12.87 14.54
CA GLU A 66 1.88 -13.72 15.19
C GLU A 66 3.10 -13.94 14.30
N ALA A 67 2.92 -14.03 12.98
CA ALA A 67 4.00 -14.09 12.01
C ALA A 67 4.74 -12.74 11.85
N GLY A 68 4.23 -11.64 12.41
CA GLY A 68 4.73 -10.30 12.17
C GLY A 68 4.66 -9.88 10.70
N ALA A 69 3.73 -10.47 9.96
CA ALA A 69 3.54 -10.19 8.54
C ALA A 69 3.13 -8.74 8.29
N THR A 70 3.33 -8.28 7.07
CA THR A 70 2.76 -7.00 6.59
C THR A 70 1.45 -7.30 5.85
N VAL A 71 0.45 -6.45 6.02
CA VAL A 71 -0.76 -6.44 5.20
C VAL A 71 -0.74 -5.18 4.36
N CYS A 72 -0.73 -5.33 3.04
CA CYS A 72 -0.73 -4.24 2.09
C CYS A 72 -2.16 -4.02 1.59
N LEU A 73 -2.82 -2.99 2.08
CA LEU A 73 -4.15 -2.58 1.66
C LEU A 73 -4.07 -1.74 0.39
N CYS A 74 -5.01 -1.92 -0.52
CA CYS A 74 -5.10 -1.19 -1.78
C CYS A 74 -6.49 -0.56 -1.95
N PRO A 75 -6.88 0.39 -1.07
CA PRO A 75 -8.25 0.87 -0.94
C PRO A 75 -8.88 1.38 -2.23
N THR A 76 -8.11 2.02 -3.12
CA THR A 76 -8.68 2.51 -4.38
C THR A 76 -9.00 1.38 -5.35
N THR A 77 -8.24 0.29 -5.35
CA THR A 77 -8.55 -0.93 -6.09
C THR A 77 -9.73 -1.66 -5.47
N GLU A 78 -9.72 -1.85 -4.16
CA GLU A 78 -10.78 -2.51 -3.40
C GLU A 78 -12.13 -1.83 -3.61
N ARG A 79 -12.17 -0.49 -3.67
CA ARG A 79 -13.37 0.28 -4.06
C ARG A 79 -13.76 0.06 -5.52
N ASN A 80 -12.77 0.06 -6.43
CA ASN A 80 -13.03 -0.08 -7.87
C ASN A 80 -13.58 -1.45 -8.24
N LEU A 81 -13.08 -2.51 -7.58
CA LEU A 81 -13.51 -3.90 -7.78
C LEU A 81 -14.69 -4.30 -6.89
N ALA A 82 -15.10 -3.44 -5.96
CA ALA A 82 -16.13 -3.71 -4.96
C ALA A 82 -15.78 -4.91 -4.04
N ASP A 83 -14.50 -5.03 -3.67
CA ASP A 83 -14.00 -6.12 -2.83
C ASP A 83 -14.49 -6.02 -1.39
N GLY A 84 -14.64 -4.81 -0.88
CA GLY A 84 -15.05 -4.54 0.49
C GLY A 84 -14.06 -3.64 1.23
N ILE A 85 -14.13 -3.64 2.55
CA ILE A 85 -13.27 -2.84 3.42
C ILE A 85 -12.44 -3.79 4.29
N GLY A 86 -11.12 -3.74 4.13
CA GLY A 86 -10.20 -4.54 4.94
C GLY A 86 -10.17 -4.10 6.40
N PRO A 87 -10.11 -5.04 7.37
CA PRO A 87 -10.19 -4.74 8.80
C PRO A 87 -8.83 -4.27 9.36
N ALA A 88 -8.36 -3.11 8.92
CA ALA A 88 -7.02 -2.59 9.21
C ALA A 88 -6.73 -2.48 10.71
N ALA A 89 -7.68 -1.99 11.51
CA ALA A 89 -7.51 -1.87 12.96
C ALA A 89 -7.33 -3.24 13.61
N ALA A 90 -8.18 -4.22 13.27
CA ALA A 90 -8.10 -5.55 13.83
C ALA A 90 -6.83 -6.31 13.42
N LEU A 91 -6.36 -6.13 12.19
CA LEU A 91 -5.08 -6.67 11.71
C LEU A 91 -3.90 -6.10 12.49
N ARG A 92 -3.88 -4.79 12.71
CA ARG A 92 -2.85 -4.12 13.51
C ARG A 92 -2.91 -4.52 14.99
N GLU A 93 -4.10 -4.63 15.56
CA GLU A 93 -4.29 -5.12 16.94
C GLU A 93 -3.79 -6.55 17.12
N ALA A 94 -3.93 -7.39 16.10
CA ALA A 94 -3.37 -8.74 16.09
C ALA A 94 -1.84 -8.76 15.94
N GLY A 95 -1.18 -7.65 15.61
CA GLY A 95 0.27 -7.54 15.50
C GLY A 95 0.81 -7.46 14.07
N ALA A 96 -0.04 -7.45 13.05
CA ALA A 96 0.39 -7.23 11.68
C ALA A 96 0.81 -5.78 11.45
N ARG A 97 1.79 -5.56 10.56
CA ARG A 97 2.12 -4.23 10.04
C ARG A 97 1.19 -3.87 8.90
N LEU A 98 0.98 -2.60 8.68
CA LEU A 98 0.22 -2.12 7.53
C LEU A 98 1.16 -1.53 6.48
N ALA A 99 0.82 -1.72 5.22
CA ALA A 99 1.39 -1.02 4.08
C ALA A 99 0.27 -0.61 3.11
N VAL A 100 0.58 0.21 2.14
CA VAL A 100 -0.35 0.64 1.10
C VAL A 100 0.20 0.37 -0.29
N GLY A 101 -0.68 0.11 -1.23
CA GLY A 101 -0.38 -0.05 -2.64
C GLY A 101 -1.48 0.55 -3.52
N SER A 102 -1.13 0.98 -4.73
CA SER A 102 -2.10 1.47 -5.72
C SER A 102 -2.66 0.36 -6.61
N ASP A 103 -2.06 -0.81 -6.55
CA ASP A 103 -2.43 -2.05 -7.25
C ASP A 103 -2.85 -1.82 -8.70
N SER A 104 -4.14 -1.90 -9.04
CA SER A 104 -4.65 -1.70 -10.42
C SER A 104 -4.49 -0.27 -10.95
N GLN A 105 -3.94 0.63 -10.15
CA GLN A 105 -3.72 2.04 -10.49
C GLN A 105 -5.02 2.79 -10.87
N ALA A 106 -6.15 2.41 -10.26
CA ALA A 106 -7.40 3.13 -10.40
C ALA A 106 -7.25 4.60 -9.99
N VAL A 107 -6.46 4.83 -8.93
CA VAL A 107 -5.96 6.15 -8.52
C VAL A 107 -4.46 6.02 -8.21
N ILE A 108 -3.61 6.90 -8.78
CA ILE A 108 -2.16 6.89 -8.52
C ILE A 108 -1.85 7.99 -7.50
N ASP A 109 -2.20 7.76 -6.24
CA ASP A 109 -1.97 8.72 -5.15
C ASP A 109 -1.84 8.00 -3.81
N ILE A 110 -0.60 7.85 -3.33
CA ILE A 110 -0.31 7.19 -2.04
C ILE A 110 -0.93 7.92 -0.84
N PHE A 111 -1.18 9.23 -0.94
CA PHE A 111 -1.90 9.95 0.12
C PHE A 111 -3.38 9.52 0.16
N GLU A 112 -3.97 9.26 -1.00
CA GLU A 112 -5.34 8.72 -1.08
C GLU A 112 -5.39 7.31 -0.50
N GLU A 113 -4.46 6.43 -0.86
CA GLU A 113 -4.39 5.08 -0.31
C GLU A 113 -4.28 5.11 1.23
N ALA A 114 -3.35 5.91 1.75
CA ALA A 114 -3.14 6.01 3.19
C ALA A 114 -4.38 6.53 3.94
N ARG A 115 -5.03 7.60 3.46
CA ARG A 115 -6.23 8.14 4.12
C ARG A 115 -7.43 7.23 4.00
N ALA A 116 -7.53 6.49 2.90
CA ALA A 116 -8.66 5.62 2.63
C ALA A 116 -8.76 4.49 3.65
N ILE A 117 -7.65 3.95 4.13
CA ILE A 117 -7.66 2.95 5.22
C ILE A 117 -8.52 3.44 6.40
N GLU A 118 -8.27 4.64 6.88
CA GLU A 118 -9.05 5.20 8.00
C GLU A 118 -10.46 5.59 7.58
N LEU A 119 -10.63 6.22 6.40
CA LEU A 119 -11.93 6.76 6.00
C LEU A 119 -12.94 5.67 5.66
N ASP A 120 -12.50 4.58 5.04
CA ASP A 120 -13.38 3.45 4.71
C ASP A 120 -13.76 2.67 5.98
N GLU A 121 -12.79 2.41 6.86
CA GLU A 121 -13.04 1.73 8.12
C GLU A 121 -13.99 2.54 9.05
N ARG A 122 -13.98 3.88 8.97
CA ARG A 122 -15.01 4.71 9.65
C ARG A 122 -16.42 4.40 9.19
N LEU A 123 -16.61 4.15 7.90
CA LEU A 123 -17.92 3.84 7.33
C LEU A 123 -18.38 2.44 7.74
N ASP A 124 -17.47 1.49 7.77
CA ASP A 124 -17.74 0.12 8.17
C ASP A 124 -18.07 0.03 9.68
N ARG A 125 -17.22 0.62 10.52
CA ARG A 125 -17.34 0.52 11.97
C ARG A 125 -18.26 1.58 12.61
N LEU A 126 -18.62 2.62 11.87
CA LEU A 126 -19.34 3.80 12.37
C LEU A 126 -18.60 4.50 13.53
N GLU A 127 -17.28 4.40 13.52
CA GLU A 127 -16.36 4.97 14.53
C GLU A 127 -15.24 5.76 13.86
N ARG A 128 -14.68 6.74 14.58
CA ARG A 128 -13.56 7.57 14.10
C ARG A 128 -12.30 7.27 14.93
N GLY A 129 -11.14 7.38 14.27
CA GLY A 129 -9.85 7.23 14.94
C GLY A 129 -9.42 5.77 15.06
N ASN A 130 -9.81 4.94 14.10
CA ASN A 130 -9.33 3.56 13.98
C ASN A 130 -7.82 3.53 13.72
N GLN A 131 -7.33 4.47 12.90
CA GLN A 131 -5.91 4.70 12.65
C GLN A 131 -5.54 6.17 12.88
N ASP A 132 -4.43 6.42 13.53
CA ASP A 132 -3.87 7.77 13.61
C ASP A 132 -3.02 8.10 12.37
N ALA A 133 -2.79 9.40 12.15
CA ALA A 133 -2.07 9.87 10.98
C ALA A 133 -0.60 9.41 10.94
N ALA A 134 0.05 9.20 12.08
CA ALA A 134 1.42 8.73 12.13
C ALA A 134 1.51 7.27 11.66
N THR A 135 0.61 6.41 12.13
CA THR A 135 0.47 5.02 11.67
C THR A 135 0.25 4.94 10.16
N LEU A 136 -0.62 5.79 9.60
CA LEU A 136 -0.89 5.82 8.15
C LEU A 136 0.32 6.30 7.34
N LEU A 137 1.10 7.25 7.85
CA LEU A 137 2.36 7.67 7.22
C LEU A 137 3.43 6.56 7.32
N GLU A 138 3.49 5.83 8.43
CA GLU A 138 4.39 4.68 8.54
C GLU A 138 4.03 3.58 7.55
N ALA A 139 2.76 3.27 7.37
CA ALA A 139 2.28 2.32 6.36
C ALA A 139 2.66 2.75 4.93
N ALA A 140 2.54 4.04 4.62
CA ALA A 140 2.88 4.60 3.31
C ALA A 140 4.41 4.78 3.07
N ALA A 141 5.23 4.68 4.12
CA ALA A 141 6.67 4.92 4.02
C ALA A 141 7.49 3.76 4.61
N ARG A 142 7.74 3.77 5.93
CA ARG A 142 8.65 2.82 6.60
C ARG A 142 8.25 1.37 6.41
N ASP A 143 7.00 1.04 6.67
CA ASP A 143 6.51 -0.34 6.61
C ASP A 143 6.35 -0.80 5.16
N GLY A 144 5.97 0.09 4.24
CA GLY A 144 5.95 -0.18 2.81
C GLY A 144 7.34 -0.52 2.28
N HIS A 145 8.38 0.26 2.61
CA HIS A 145 9.76 -0.05 2.20
C HIS A 145 10.27 -1.35 2.83
N ARG A 146 9.95 -1.60 4.09
CA ARG A 146 10.31 -2.86 4.76
C ARG A 146 9.66 -4.06 4.05
N ALA A 147 8.40 -3.96 3.65
CA ALA A 147 7.67 -5.01 2.95
C ALA A 147 8.36 -5.42 1.64
N ILE A 148 8.94 -4.47 0.91
CA ILE A 148 9.68 -4.73 -0.34
C ILE A 148 11.17 -5.04 -0.13
N GLY A 149 11.61 -5.21 1.12
CA GLY A 149 12.98 -5.61 1.45
C GLY A 149 14.00 -4.47 1.52
N TRP A 150 13.55 -3.22 1.69
CA TRP A 150 14.41 -2.03 1.84
C TRP A 150 14.22 -1.35 3.22
N PRO A 151 14.58 -2.03 4.31
CA PRO A 151 14.38 -1.50 5.65
C PRO A 151 15.21 -0.24 5.97
N GLU A 152 16.21 0.09 5.14
CA GLU A 152 17.03 1.30 5.26
C GLU A 152 16.35 2.56 4.73
N ALA A 153 15.24 2.41 3.97
CA ALA A 153 14.44 3.51 3.44
C ALA A 153 13.23 3.84 4.34
N GLY A 154 12.42 4.79 3.94
CA GLY A 154 11.13 5.12 4.56
C GLY A 154 11.21 5.92 5.85
N ALA A 155 12.39 6.42 6.24
CA ALA A 155 12.56 7.28 7.40
C ALA A 155 13.65 8.32 7.17
N ILE A 156 13.43 9.55 7.65
CA ILE A 156 14.43 10.63 7.62
C ILE A 156 15.23 10.54 8.91
N GLU A 157 16.24 9.71 8.91
CA GLU A 157 17.12 9.44 10.05
C GLU A 157 18.58 9.37 9.59
N ARG A 158 19.51 9.69 10.49
CA ARG A 158 20.95 9.56 10.19
C ARG A 158 21.33 8.11 9.91
N GLY A 159 21.99 7.87 8.78
CA GLY A 159 22.42 6.54 8.34
C GLY A 159 21.38 5.79 7.49
N ARG A 160 20.23 6.39 7.23
CA ARG A 160 19.23 5.89 6.30
C ARG A 160 19.48 6.34 4.86
N LEU A 161 18.80 5.72 3.91
CA LEU A 161 18.81 6.19 2.53
C LEU A 161 18.24 7.61 2.46
N ALA A 162 18.82 8.44 1.61
CA ALA A 162 18.39 9.81 1.41
C ALA A 162 17.25 9.87 0.38
N ASP A 163 16.16 9.20 0.71
CA ASP A 163 14.93 9.14 -0.09
C ASP A 163 13.83 9.91 0.63
N PHE A 164 13.31 10.94 0.01
CA PHE A 164 12.22 11.72 0.60
C PHE A 164 11.39 12.46 -0.43
N VAL A 165 10.17 12.76 -0.05
CA VAL A 165 9.22 13.58 -0.80
C VAL A 165 9.01 14.89 -0.05
N ASN A 166 9.10 16.01 -0.75
CA ASN A 166 8.82 17.33 -0.23
C ASN A 166 7.53 17.86 -0.87
N LEU A 167 6.61 18.34 -0.03
CA LEU A 167 5.35 18.93 -0.46
C LEU A 167 5.42 20.47 -0.37
N SER A 168 4.72 21.15 -1.29
CA SER A 168 4.52 22.60 -1.20
C SER A 168 3.42 22.90 -0.16
N GLY A 169 3.72 23.79 0.78
CA GLY A 169 2.75 24.32 1.73
C GLY A 169 1.94 25.51 1.22
N ASP A 170 2.22 25.99 0.00
CA ASP A 170 1.64 27.24 -0.54
C ASP A 170 0.24 27.03 -1.15
N GLY A 171 -0.15 25.77 -1.39
CA GLY A 171 -1.46 25.43 -1.95
C GLY A 171 -2.59 25.49 -0.92
N VAL A 172 -3.82 25.69 -1.40
CA VAL A 172 -5.02 25.79 -0.55
C VAL A 172 -5.24 24.58 0.35
N ARG A 173 -4.84 23.37 -0.07
CA ARG A 173 -4.99 22.13 0.71
C ARG A 173 -4.10 22.11 1.96
N LEU A 174 -2.92 22.68 1.88
CA LEU A 174 -1.93 22.70 2.96
C LEU A 174 -1.74 24.10 3.58
N ALA A 175 -2.55 25.08 3.15
CA ALA A 175 -2.55 26.40 3.77
C ALA A 175 -2.82 26.30 5.27
N GLY A 176 -1.94 26.88 6.07
CA GLY A 176 -2.06 26.84 7.52
C GLY A 176 -1.55 25.55 8.17
N ILE A 177 -0.85 24.68 7.43
CA ILE A 177 -0.13 23.54 8.02
C ILE A 177 0.80 24.03 9.15
N ALA A 178 0.76 23.36 10.28
CA ALA A 178 1.60 23.66 11.43
C ALA A 178 2.28 22.38 11.93
N PRO A 179 3.44 22.46 12.62
CA PRO A 179 4.15 21.26 13.08
C PRO A 179 3.27 20.28 13.88
N LYS A 180 2.34 20.79 14.69
CA LYS A 180 1.44 19.95 15.50
C LYS A 180 0.39 19.18 14.67
N THR A 181 0.05 19.64 13.49
CA THR A 181 -0.97 19.07 12.60
C THR A 181 -0.36 18.50 11.33
N ALA A 182 0.96 18.55 11.17
CA ALA A 182 1.63 18.18 9.92
C ALA A 182 1.27 16.77 9.44
N ALA A 183 1.39 15.76 10.30
CA ALA A 183 1.03 14.39 9.94
C ALA A 183 -0.43 14.26 9.48
N ALA A 184 -1.36 14.84 10.23
CA ALA A 184 -2.79 14.83 9.86
C ALA A 184 -3.06 15.59 8.56
N SER A 185 -2.39 16.74 8.36
CA SER A 185 -2.53 17.52 7.11
C SER A 185 -1.98 16.75 5.92
N LEU A 186 -0.85 16.06 6.07
CA LEU A 186 -0.28 15.23 5.01
C LEU A 186 -1.21 14.08 4.64
N VAL A 187 -1.72 13.34 5.61
CA VAL A 187 -2.60 12.20 5.36
C VAL A 187 -3.96 12.66 4.80
N PHE A 188 -4.64 13.60 5.48
CA PHE A 188 -6.05 13.88 5.20
C PHE A 188 -6.30 15.04 4.22
N ALA A 189 -5.29 15.83 3.88
CA ALA A 189 -5.46 16.97 2.97
C ALA A 189 -4.53 16.96 1.76
N ALA A 190 -3.30 16.42 1.87
CA ALA A 190 -2.37 16.39 0.74
C ALA A 190 -2.82 15.44 -0.36
N THR A 191 -2.33 15.69 -1.57
CA THR A 191 -2.47 14.82 -2.74
C THR A 191 -1.14 14.78 -3.50
N SER A 192 -1.02 13.90 -4.49
CA SER A 192 0.15 13.85 -5.39
C SER A 192 0.43 15.20 -6.09
N ALA A 193 -0.59 16.04 -6.28
CA ALA A 193 -0.44 17.36 -6.86
C ALA A 193 0.30 18.38 -5.95
N ASP A 194 0.44 18.09 -4.67
CA ASP A 194 1.17 18.93 -3.72
C ASP A 194 2.67 18.56 -3.64
N VAL A 195 3.08 17.47 -4.30
CA VAL A 195 4.48 17.04 -4.35
C VAL A 195 5.30 18.03 -5.18
N ALA A 196 6.20 18.74 -4.50
CA ALA A 196 7.12 19.68 -5.14
C ALA A 196 8.40 18.98 -5.58
N ASN A 197 9.00 18.18 -4.70
CA ASN A 197 10.27 17.54 -5.00
C ASN A 197 10.27 16.08 -4.55
N VAL A 198 10.98 15.23 -5.32
CA VAL A 198 11.30 13.85 -4.95
C VAL A 198 12.80 13.67 -5.05
N VAL A 199 13.38 13.14 -3.99
CA VAL A 199 14.80 12.81 -3.88
C VAL A 199 14.92 11.31 -3.67
N VAL A 200 15.81 10.67 -4.43
CA VAL A 200 16.11 9.23 -4.34
C VAL A 200 17.65 9.08 -4.30
N GLY A 201 18.14 8.43 -3.29
CA GLY A 201 19.60 8.26 -3.11
C GLY A 201 20.38 9.59 -2.97
N GLY A 202 19.72 10.66 -2.49
CA GLY A 202 20.29 12.00 -2.38
C GLY A 202 20.22 12.85 -3.67
N GLU A 203 19.70 12.29 -4.77
CA GLU A 203 19.56 13.01 -6.04
C GLU A 203 18.10 13.39 -6.33
N PHE A 204 17.89 14.59 -6.86
CA PHE A 204 16.57 15.02 -7.30
C PHE A 204 16.12 14.22 -8.53
N VAL A 205 14.97 13.56 -8.41
CA VAL A 205 14.25 12.90 -9.52
C VAL A 205 13.12 13.79 -10.03
N VAL A 206 12.42 14.46 -9.10
CA VAL A 206 11.40 15.47 -9.40
C VAL A 206 11.82 16.77 -8.74
N ARG A 207 11.66 17.90 -9.46
CA ARG A 207 11.88 19.26 -8.95
C ARG A 207 10.76 20.16 -9.45
N ASP A 208 10.19 20.93 -8.52
CA ASP A 208 9.08 21.84 -8.80
C ASP A 208 7.92 21.16 -9.57
N GLY A 209 7.58 19.93 -9.13
CA GLY A 209 6.52 19.12 -9.72
C GLY A 209 6.85 18.52 -11.10
N ARG A 210 8.11 18.60 -11.56
CA ARG A 210 8.51 18.09 -12.88
C ARG A 210 9.58 17.01 -12.76
N HIS A 211 9.36 15.88 -13.42
CA HIS A 211 10.38 14.84 -13.53
C HIS A 211 11.55 15.33 -14.38
N LEU A 212 12.80 15.17 -13.87
CA LEU A 212 13.98 15.80 -14.49
C LEU A 212 14.48 15.14 -15.78
N ARG A 213 14.08 13.88 -16.04
CA ARG A 213 14.63 13.07 -17.14
C ARG A 213 13.61 12.75 -18.24
N MET A 214 12.32 12.99 -18.00
CA MET A 214 11.27 12.68 -18.97
C MET A 214 10.05 13.60 -18.85
N ASP A 215 9.34 13.78 -19.93
CA ASP A 215 7.97 14.30 -19.92
C ASP A 215 7.01 13.12 -19.68
N VAL A 216 6.64 12.91 -18.42
CA VAL A 216 5.82 11.78 -18.00
C VAL A 216 4.48 11.73 -18.74
N ALA A 217 3.83 12.89 -18.93
CA ALA A 217 2.54 12.96 -19.61
C ALA A 217 2.64 12.58 -21.09
N ALA A 218 3.72 13.03 -21.78
CA ALA A 218 3.95 12.68 -23.16
C ALA A 218 4.27 11.19 -23.33
N GLU A 219 5.09 10.60 -22.44
CA GLU A 219 5.43 9.17 -22.47
C GLU A 219 4.20 8.30 -22.21
N LEU A 220 3.38 8.63 -21.20
CA LEU A 220 2.14 7.91 -20.92
C LEU A 220 1.17 7.97 -22.11
N ARG A 221 1.00 9.14 -22.73
CA ARG A 221 0.13 9.28 -23.89
C ARG A 221 0.59 8.38 -25.03
N ARG A 222 1.87 8.40 -25.36
CA ARG A 222 2.45 7.53 -26.40
C ARG A 222 2.20 6.05 -26.10
N SER A 223 2.47 5.61 -24.88
CA SER A 223 2.27 4.21 -24.48
C SER A 223 0.81 3.76 -24.60
N ILE A 224 -0.13 4.67 -24.25
CA ILE A 224 -1.58 4.38 -24.37
C ILE A 224 -1.99 4.32 -25.86
N GLU A 225 -1.49 5.21 -26.69
CA GLU A 225 -1.73 5.21 -28.15
C GLU A 225 -1.20 3.91 -28.77
N ASP A 226 0.04 3.52 -28.47
CA ASP A 226 0.64 2.27 -28.96
C ASP A 226 -0.16 1.03 -28.57
N LEU A 227 -0.67 0.97 -27.33
CA LEU A 227 -1.53 -0.14 -26.86
C LEU A 227 -2.89 -0.16 -27.57
N SER A 228 -3.46 1.00 -27.85
CA SER A 228 -4.73 1.11 -28.60
C SER A 228 -4.57 0.60 -30.02
N ASP A 229 -3.53 1.02 -30.71
CA ASP A 229 -3.21 0.56 -32.07
C ASP A 229 -2.95 -0.96 -32.12
N TYR A 230 -2.23 -1.50 -31.12
CA TYR A 230 -2.01 -2.96 -31.01
C TYR A 230 -3.33 -3.71 -30.84
N ARG A 231 -4.23 -3.25 -29.98
CA ARG A 231 -5.54 -3.89 -29.75
C ARG A 231 -6.43 -3.86 -31.00
N ASP A 232 -6.45 -2.72 -31.71
CA ASP A 232 -7.22 -2.56 -32.94
C ASP A 232 -6.60 -3.38 -34.12
N GLY A 233 -5.30 -3.68 -34.07
CA GLY A 233 -4.60 -4.56 -35.01
C GLY A 233 -4.87 -6.04 -34.79
N ILE A 234 -5.17 -6.50 -33.58
CA ILE A 234 -5.52 -7.90 -33.26
C ILE A 234 -6.97 -8.22 -33.67
N GLY A 235 -7.85 -7.22 -33.72
CA GLY A 235 -9.27 -7.38 -34.10
C GLY A 235 -9.54 -7.46 -35.60
N ARG A 236 -8.51 -7.51 -36.43
CA ARG A 236 -8.58 -7.72 -37.88
C ARG A 236 -7.88 -9.04 -38.21
#